data_591a9551d3000eccf161356646b00d3e
#
_entry.id   591a9551d3000eccf161356646b00d3e
#
_cell.length_a   1.000
_cell.length_b   1.000
_cell.length_c   1.000
_cell.angle_alpha   90.00
_cell.angle_beta   90.00
_cell.angle_gamma   90.00
#
_symmetry.space_group_name_H-M   'P 1'
#
loop_
_entity.id
_entity.type
_entity.pdbx_description
1 polymer ?
#
loop_
_entity_poly.entity_id
_entity_poly.type
_entity_poly.pdbx_seq_one_letter_code
_entity_poly.pdbx_strand_id
1 'polypeptide(L)'
;MKKGESPEKVLFIAGHEFLYNPQNGGQQCSLRNYNLLKSIFGDNNVYLCMFSNYRYEHLNSNEKIFPTHKNFLELLIDTISGRNVCGRKSRKKAIEFINSLNVDIIFCDSSIIGKILRDIKISGVRIVFFHNIEKNYAKNKVLHDNFGYLIPYFSYSCNERQAVASADYCVFLNDRDRKEAEELYGTQKSYILPITFEDAYVEKTKDFSDRIRPVLLFVGSMFAPNISGIKWFVEEVMPELDDFVLYIVGKNMENRKKELERDNVKVIGTVEDLSVYYNLADAVIMPIFFGNGMKVKTAEAMMYGKTTFATQEALEGYDIESVRDRGIYECNTKEEFVEKIRKNVSVHSTINQQVRQIFLEKYETGVQEKKFQSFLMRCIKEHGRDAETME
;
A
#
# COMPACT_ATOMS: atom_id res chain seq x y z
N MET A 1 20.29 -16.29 18.18
CA MET A 1 20.68 -15.19 19.09
C MET A 1 21.83 -15.67 19.96
N LYS A 2 22.96 -14.98 19.93
CA LYS A 2 24.03 -15.20 20.85
C LYS A 2 23.56 -14.83 22.27
N LYS A 3 23.74 -15.67 23.26
CA LYS A 3 23.40 -15.40 24.68
C LYS A 3 24.18 -14.16 25.14
N GLY A 4 23.47 -13.04 25.37
CA GLY A 4 24.01 -11.85 26.02
C GLY A 4 23.81 -10.51 25.33
N GLU A 5 23.26 -10.48 24.10
CA GLU A 5 22.92 -9.21 23.43
C GLU A 5 21.50 -8.77 23.83
N SER A 6 21.35 -7.53 24.28
CA SER A 6 20.03 -6.93 24.50
C SER A 6 19.26 -6.93 23.17
N PRO A 7 17.93 -7.15 23.19
CA PRO A 7 17.14 -7.11 21.96
C PRO A 7 17.23 -5.73 21.31
N GLU A 8 17.36 -5.72 19.99
CA GLU A 8 17.40 -4.49 19.21
C GLU A 8 16.08 -3.70 19.39
N LYS A 9 16.22 -2.38 19.46
CA LYS A 9 15.11 -1.44 19.68
C LYS A 9 14.86 -0.59 18.44
N VAL A 10 13.58 -0.36 18.15
CA VAL A 10 13.14 0.40 16.97
C VAL A 10 12.29 1.58 17.39
N LEU A 11 12.56 2.74 16.84
CA LEU A 11 11.65 3.88 16.86
C LEU A 11 10.85 3.91 15.55
N PHE A 12 9.53 3.84 15.65
CA PHE A 12 8.62 4.06 14.54
C PHE A 12 8.05 5.48 14.62
N ILE A 13 8.31 6.30 13.61
CA ILE A 13 7.74 7.65 13.48
C ILE A 13 6.61 7.56 12.46
N ALA A 14 5.35 7.61 12.95
CA ALA A 14 4.17 7.45 12.10
C ALA A 14 3.93 8.67 11.21
N GLY A 15 3.77 8.42 9.92
CA GLY A 15 3.44 9.43 8.92
C GLY A 15 1.95 9.76 8.83
N HIS A 16 1.10 8.94 9.42
CA HIS A 16 -0.36 9.05 9.35
C HIS A 16 -1.00 9.17 10.72
N GLU A 17 -2.06 9.98 10.80
CA GLU A 17 -2.74 10.34 12.04
C GLU A 17 -3.54 9.18 12.66
N PHE A 18 -4.10 8.29 11.84
CA PHE A 18 -5.05 7.23 12.27
C PHE A 18 -4.42 5.84 12.28
N LEU A 19 -3.24 5.68 12.90
CA LEU A 19 -2.52 4.40 12.89
C LEU A 19 -3.37 3.23 13.41
N TYR A 20 -4.14 3.41 14.51
CA TYR A 20 -4.94 2.34 15.12
C TYR A 20 -6.36 2.20 14.56
N ASN A 21 -6.82 3.13 13.73
CA ASN A 21 -8.13 3.08 13.07
C ASN A 21 -7.99 3.58 11.63
N PRO A 22 -7.31 2.80 10.77
CA PRO A 22 -7.00 3.23 9.42
C PRO A 22 -8.26 3.35 8.56
N GLN A 23 -8.43 4.51 7.91
CA GLN A 23 -9.57 4.84 7.06
C GLN A 23 -9.25 4.74 5.56
N ASN A 24 -7.98 4.65 5.20
CA ASN A 24 -7.51 4.60 3.82
C ASN A 24 -6.28 3.70 3.65
N GLY A 25 -5.88 3.44 2.40
CA GLY A 25 -4.78 2.53 2.08
C GLY A 25 -3.43 2.95 2.66
N GLY A 26 -3.11 4.25 2.70
CA GLY A 26 -1.86 4.74 3.31
C GLY A 26 -1.80 4.46 4.81
N GLN A 27 -2.91 4.73 5.54
CA GLN A 27 -3.02 4.43 6.97
C GLN A 27 -2.97 2.92 7.26
N GLN A 28 -3.60 2.09 6.40
CA GLN A 28 -3.50 0.62 6.50
C GLN A 28 -2.06 0.15 6.29
N CYS A 29 -1.35 0.74 5.33
CA CYS A 29 0.06 0.44 5.09
C CYS A 29 0.94 0.84 6.29
N SER A 30 0.72 2.00 6.92
CA SER A 30 1.41 2.42 8.14
C SER A 30 1.17 1.46 9.30
N LEU A 31 -0.08 1.04 9.52
CA LEU A 31 -0.41 0.06 10.55
C LEU A 31 0.26 -1.29 10.28
N ARG A 32 0.27 -1.74 9.02
CA ARG A 32 0.99 -2.95 8.61
C ARG A 32 2.49 -2.83 8.93
N ASN A 33 3.13 -1.71 8.55
CA ASN A 33 4.56 -1.50 8.81
C ASN A 33 4.87 -1.52 10.31
N TYR A 34 4.03 -0.87 11.12
CA TYR A 34 4.17 -0.86 12.57
C TYR A 34 4.04 -2.27 13.17
N ASN A 35 3.01 -3.03 12.77
CA ASN A 35 2.79 -4.40 13.23
C ASN A 35 3.91 -5.35 12.76
N LEU A 36 4.43 -5.15 11.57
CA LEU A 36 5.55 -5.91 11.03
C LEU A 36 6.82 -5.72 11.88
N LEU A 37 7.13 -4.49 12.28
CA LEU A 37 8.26 -4.23 13.18
C LEU A 37 8.02 -4.83 14.57
N LYS A 38 6.80 -4.77 15.10
CA LYS A 38 6.43 -5.41 16.37
C LYS A 38 6.55 -6.93 16.33
N SER A 39 6.17 -7.56 15.22
CA SER A 39 6.35 -9.00 15.00
C SER A 39 7.84 -9.40 14.99
N ILE A 40 8.67 -8.59 14.33
CA ILE A 40 10.11 -8.86 14.20
C ILE A 40 10.89 -8.64 15.52
N PHE A 41 10.63 -7.54 16.22
CA PHE A 41 11.44 -7.10 17.38
C PHE A 41 10.74 -7.29 18.72
N GLY A 42 9.44 -7.59 18.73
CA GLY A 42 8.60 -7.69 19.93
C GLY A 42 8.01 -6.34 20.36
N ASP A 43 6.81 -6.37 20.91
CA ASP A 43 6.01 -5.20 21.26
C ASP A 43 6.74 -4.18 22.15
N ASN A 44 7.51 -4.68 23.12
CA ASN A 44 8.21 -3.83 24.10
C ASN A 44 9.44 -3.13 23.53
N ASN A 45 9.94 -3.55 22.36
CA ASN A 45 11.14 -3.02 21.74
C ASN A 45 10.85 -2.05 20.60
N VAL A 46 9.56 -1.82 20.26
CA VAL A 46 9.15 -0.86 19.25
C VAL A 46 8.51 0.35 19.91
N TYR A 47 9.20 1.49 19.83
CA TYR A 47 8.73 2.78 20.33
C TYR A 47 7.93 3.48 19.24
N LEU A 48 6.81 4.10 19.60
CA LEU A 48 5.96 4.88 18.67
C LEU A 48 6.07 6.38 18.96
N CYS A 49 6.35 7.16 17.93
CA CYS A 49 6.15 8.60 17.87
C CYS A 49 5.11 8.92 16.81
N MET A 50 3.92 9.36 17.19
CA MET A 50 2.82 9.68 16.29
C MET A 50 2.33 11.11 16.51
N PHE A 51 1.80 11.72 15.44
CA PHE A 51 1.18 13.06 15.51
C PHE A 51 -0.33 12.90 15.24
N SER A 52 -1.15 13.21 16.27
CA SER A 52 -2.60 13.12 16.18
C SER A 52 -3.30 14.02 17.20
N ASN A 53 -4.45 14.56 16.82
CA ASN A 53 -5.37 15.21 17.76
C ASN A 53 -6.41 14.23 18.33
N TYR A 54 -6.41 12.97 17.87
CA TYR A 54 -7.24 11.92 18.44
C TYR A 54 -6.76 11.54 19.84
N ARG A 55 -7.69 11.28 20.74
CA ARG A 55 -7.40 10.67 22.04
C ARG A 55 -7.54 9.16 21.91
N TYR A 56 -6.47 8.46 22.21
CA TYR A 56 -6.44 6.99 22.29
C TYR A 56 -6.53 6.61 23.77
N GLU A 57 -7.47 5.72 24.10
CA GLU A 57 -7.77 5.35 25.51
C GLU A 57 -6.68 4.46 26.11
N HIS A 58 -6.00 3.66 25.30
CA HIS A 58 -4.97 2.73 25.75
C HIS A 58 -3.70 2.89 24.90
N LEU A 59 -2.70 3.53 25.49
CA LEU A 59 -1.35 3.60 24.93
C LEU A 59 -0.40 2.79 25.80
N ASN A 60 0.52 2.08 25.17
CA ASN A 60 1.61 1.41 25.86
C ASN A 60 2.64 2.45 26.35
N SER A 61 3.46 2.08 27.32
CA SER A 61 4.47 2.99 27.91
C SER A 61 5.50 3.48 26.89
N ASN A 62 5.74 2.72 25.83
CA ASN A 62 6.65 3.03 24.72
C ASN A 62 6.00 3.82 23.58
N GLU A 63 4.73 4.21 23.70
CA GLU A 63 3.98 4.96 22.69
C GLU A 63 3.75 6.41 23.13
N LYS A 64 4.08 7.36 22.26
CA LYS A 64 3.87 8.79 22.49
C LYS A 64 3.16 9.45 21.32
N ILE A 65 2.09 10.19 21.64
CA ILE A 65 1.31 10.95 20.66
C ILE A 65 1.46 12.43 20.95
N PHE A 66 1.75 13.18 19.90
CA PHE A 66 1.90 14.62 19.93
C PHE A 66 0.78 15.26 19.12
N PRO A 67 0.17 16.39 19.58
CA PRO A 67 -0.90 17.03 18.84
C PRO A 67 -0.41 17.56 17.49
N THR A 68 -1.29 17.49 16.48
CA THR A 68 -1.09 18.10 15.15
C THR A 68 -1.43 19.60 15.18
N HIS A 69 -1.92 20.15 14.06
CA HIS A 69 -2.33 21.53 13.92
C HIS A 69 -3.68 21.78 14.60
N LYS A 70 -3.86 22.96 15.18
CA LYS A 70 -5.12 23.34 15.83
C LYS A 70 -6.14 23.94 14.88
N ASN A 71 -5.68 24.55 13.79
CA ASN A 71 -6.51 25.24 12.81
C ASN A 71 -5.82 25.28 11.43
N PHE A 72 -6.58 25.71 10.42
CA PHE A 72 -6.12 25.79 9.04
C PHE A 72 -4.92 26.73 8.83
N LEU A 73 -4.88 27.85 9.54
CA LEU A 73 -3.77 28.82 9.42
C LEU A 73 -2.45 28.22 9.92
N GLU A 74 -2.50 27.51 11.06
CA GLU A 74 -1.34 26.80 11.61
C GLU A 74 -0.85 25.71 10.63
N LEU A 75 -1.78 24.94 10.06
CA LEU A 75 -1.49 23.94 9.02
C LEU A 75 -0.79 24.60 7.81
N LEU A 76 -1.31 25.71 7.32
CA LEU A 76 -0.75 26.41 6.17
C LEU A 76 0.68 26.90 6.43
N ILE A 77 0.91 27.57 7.57
CA ILE A 77 2.24 28.05 7.98
C ILE A 77 3.22 26.88 8.11
N ASP A 78 2.77 25.78 8.73
CA ASP A 78 3.62 24.62 8.95
C ASP A 78 3.91 23.86 7.65
N THR A 79 2.96 23.79 6.73
CA THR A 79 3.17 23.23 5.40
C THR A 79 4.20 24.05 4.61
N ILE A 80 4.08 25.38 4.58
CA ILE A 80 5.06 26.28 3.94
C ILE A 80 6.45 26.12 4.56
N SER A 81 6.51 25.90 5.88
CA SER A 81 7.77 25.70 6.60
C SER A 81 8.33 24.26 6.48
N GLY A 82 7.64 23.37 5.76
CA GLY A 82 8.00 21.96 5.60
C GLY A 82 7.82 21.13 6.87
N ARG A 83 6.95 21.53 7.79
CA ARG A 83 6.62 20.74 8.99
C ARG A 83 5.41 19.80 8.80
N ASN A 84 4.66 19.98 7.76
CA ASN A 84 3.49 19.24 7.25
C ASN A 84 2.54 18.61 8.27
N VAL A 85 3.04 17.77 9.18
CA VAL A 85 2.22 16.90 10.06
C VAL A 85 2.06 17.52 11.47
N CYS A 86 2.98 18.37 11.92
CA CYS A 86 2.97 18.88 13.29
C CYS A 86 3.51 20.31 13.43
N GLY A 87 2.87 21.09 14.29
CA GLY A 87 3.32 22.42 14.64
C GLY A 87 4.68 22.45 15.38
N ARG A 88 5.33 23.61 15.39
CA ARG A 88 6.67 23.81 15.95
C ARG A 88 6.82 23.29 17.39
N LYS A 89 5.82 23.49 18.25
CA LYS A 89 5.87 23.05 19.66
C LYS A 89 5.81 21.52 19.78
N SER A 90 4.93 20.88 19.04
CA SER A 90 4.77 19.43 19.01
C SER A 90 6.03 18.76 18.46
N ARG A 91 6.57 19.30 17.36
CA ARG A 91 7.83 18.84 16.78
C ARG A 91 8.98 18.89 17.79
N LYS A 92 9.13 20.02 18.54
CA LYS A 92 10.19 20.15 19.54
C LYS A 92 10.06 19.06 20.62
N LYS A 93 8.85 18.87 21.18
CA LYS A 93 8.60 17.82 22.19
C LYS A 93 8.84 16.40 21.63
N ALA A 94 8.46 16.15 20.38
CA ALA A 94 8.72 14.87 19.73
C ALA A 94 10.23 14.60 19.59
N ILE A 95 11.01 15.60 19.17
CA ILE A 95 12.47 15.49 19.04
C ILE A 95 13.12 15.29 20.43
N GLU A 96 12.65 16.00 21.48
CA GLU A 96 13.13 15.79 22.85
C GLU A 96 12.87 14.35 23.31
N PHE A 97 11.66 13.83 23.07
CA PHE A 97 11.32 12.43 23.35
C PHE A 97 12.21 11.46 22.56
N ILE A 98 12.33 11.66 21.25
CA ILE A 98 13.14 10.79 20.37
C ILE A 98 14.60 10.78 20.87
N ASN A 99 15.18 11.95 21.16
CA ASN A 99 16.57 12.05 21.61
C ASN A 99 16.81 11.52 23.04
N SER A 100 15.77 11.18 23.79
CA SER A 100 15.88 10.49 25.08
C SER A 100 15.91 8.97 24.94
N LEU A 101 15.66 8.45 23.72
CA LEU A 101 15.66 7.01 23.45
C LEU A 101 17.06 6.51 23.08
N ASN A 102 17.29 5.22 23.36
CA ASN A 102 18.43 4.47 22.81
C ASN A 102 17.85 3.37 21.90
N VAL A 103 17.98 3.55 20.58
CA VAL A 103 17.38 2.67 19.58
C VAL A 103 18.39 2.35 18.46
N ASP A 104 18.29 1.18 17.89
CA ASP A 104 19.17 0.68 16.83
C ASP A 104 18.65 1.06 15.44
N ILE A 105 17.34 1.24 15.31
CA ILE A 105 16.66 1.63 14.06
C ILE A 105 15.72 2.82 14.32
N ILE A 106 15.76 3.80 13.43
CA ILE A 106 14.80 4.90 13.32
C ILE A 106 14.04 4.70 12.02
N PHE A 107 12.82 4.19 12.11
CA PHE A 107 11.94 3.96 10.96
C PHE A 107 10.95 5.10 10.80
N CYS A 108 11.19 5.98 9.83
CA CYS A 108 10.31 7.08 9.47
C CYS A 108 9.31 6.60 8.42
N ASP A 109 8.06 6.38 8.81
CA ASP A 109 7.01 5.76 7.98
C ASP A 109 6.39 6.74 6.96
N SER A 110 7.04 7.84 6.65
CA SER A 110 6.61 8.71 5.56
C SER A 110 7.69 9.70 5.15
N SER A 111 7.89 9.87 3.86
CA SER A 111 8.77 10.88 3.28
C SER A 111 8.31 12.32 3.57
N ILE A 112 7.00 12.55 3.78
CA ILE A 112 6.43 13.87 4.10
C ILE A 112 6.99 14.46 5.40
N ILE A 113 7.32 13.61 6.36
CA ILE A 113 7.87 14.03 7.66
C ILE A 113 9.38 13.84 7.75
N GLY A 114 10.02 13.38 6.67
CA GLY A 114 11.43 13.03 6.64
C GLY A 114 12.39 14.13 7.11
N LYS A 115 11.99 15.41 7.01
CA LYS A 115 12.75 16.52 7.58
C LYS A 115 13.01 16.39 9.09
N ILE A 116 12.22 15.58 9.83
CA ILE A 116 12.43 15.35 11.26
C ILE A 116 13.76 14.62 11.52
N LEU A 117 14.18 13.74 10.60
CA LEU A 117 15.40 12.95 10.74
C LEU A 117 16.66 13.80 10.86
N ARG A 118 16.69 14.98 10.21
CA ARG A 118 17.81 15.90 10.32
C ARG A 118 18.04 16.43 11.74
N ASP A 119 16.97 16.57 12.50
CA ASP A 119 16.99 17.18 13.83
C ASP A 119 17.17 16.13 14.95
N ILE A 120 17.18 14.84 14.59
CA ILE A 120 17.42 13.71 15.51
C ILE A 120 18.93 13.55 15.72
N LYS A 121 19.34 13.45 16.99
CA LYS A 121 20.75 13.39 17.40
C LYS A 121 21.23 12.02 17.88
N ILE A 122 20.29 11.07 18.09
CA ILE A 122 20.64 9.71 18.49
C ILE A 122 21.28 8.94 17.33
N SER A 123 22.17 8.02 17.65
CA SER A 123 22.70 7.03 16.72
C SER A 123 21.62 5.99 16.42
N GLY A 124 21.72 5.33 15.29
CA GLY A 124 20.81 4.29 14.84
C GLY A 124 20.57 4.40 13.33
N VAL A 125 20.34 3.27 12.70
CA VAL A 125 20.08 3.20 11.26
C VAL A 125 18.80 4.00 10.93
N ARG A 126 18.91 4.96 10.02
CA ARG A 126 17.78 5.79 9.59
C ARG A 126 17.17 5.25 8.32
N ILE A 127 15.93 4.80 8.43
CA ILE A 127 15.17 4.22 7.32
C ILE A 127 13.95 5.13 7.06
N VAL A 128 13.73 5.49 5.80
CA VAL A 128 12.54 6.24 5.38
C VAL A 128 11.69 5.37 4.46
N PHE A 129 10.41 5.26 4.76
CA PHE A 129 9.42 4.57 3.95
C PHE A 129 8.68 5.56 3.06
N PHE A 130 8.57 5.23 1.78
CA PHE A 130 7.82 5.98 0.78
C PHE A 130 6.51 5.26 0.45
N HIS A 131 5.39 5.83 0.87
CA HIS A 131 4.06 5.34 0.48
C HIS A 131 3.76 5.63 -0.98
N ASN A 132 4.26 6.76 -1.46
CA ASN A 132 4.24 7.25 -2.84
C ASN A 132 5.40 8.21 -3.02
N ILE A 133 5.63 8.66 -4.24
CA ILE A 133 6.37 9.91 -4.49
C ILE A 133 5.38 11.07 -4.30
N GLU A 134 5.35 11.63 -3.11
CA GLU A 134 4.34 12.61 -2.69
C GLU A 134 4.36 13.90 -3.50
N LYS A 135 5.54 14.29 -3.99
CA LYS A 135 5.67 15.38 -4.97
C LYS A 135 4.83 15.09 -6.21
N ASN A 136 4.92 13.89 -6.78
CA ASN A 136 4.18 13.51 -7.99
C ASN A 136 2.68 13.34 -7.70
N TYR A 137 2.32 12.83 -6.52
CA TYR A 137 0.94 12.82 -6.05
C TYR A 137 0.34 14.24 -6.02
N ALA A 138 1.04 15.20 -5.40
CA ALA A 138 0.59 16.59 -5.33
C ALA A 138 0.53 17.24 -6.74
N LYS A 139 1.52 16.97 -7.63
CA LYS A 139 1.52 17.41 -9.01
C LYS A 139 0.27 16.94 -9.76
N ASN A 140 -0.07 15.66 -9.64
CA ASN A 140 -1.24 15.10 -10.30
C ASN A 140 -2.53 15.73 -9.79
N LYS A 141 -2.63 16.04 -8.47
CA LYS A 141 -3.77 16.76 -7.91
C LYS A 141 -3.91 18.17 -8.49
N VAL A 142 -2.81 18.91 -8.65
CA VAL A 142 -2.83 20.24 -9.28
C VAL A 142 -3.29 20.16 -10.73
N LEU A 143 -2.81 19.16 -11.49
CA LEU A 143 -3.18 18.98 -12.89
C LEU A 143 -4.66 18.62 -13.10
N HIS A 144 -5.33 18.07 -12.06
CA HIS A 144 -6.76 17.78 -12.04
C HIS A 144 -7.57 18.87 -11.30
N ASP A 145 -7.19 20.14 -11.49
CA ASP A 145 -7.88 21.36 -11.01
C ASP A 145 -7.97 21.51 -9.49
N ASN A 146 -7.12 20.83 -8.72
CA ASN A 146 -7.03 21.02 -7.29
C ASN A 146 -5.82 21.90 -6.91
N PHE A 147 -5.93 23.21 -7.18
CA PHE A 147 -4.87 24.19 -6.93
C PHE A 147 -4.43 24.32 -5.44
N GLY A 148 -5.23 23.83 -4.51
CA GLY A 148 -4.85 23.74 -3.10
C GLY A 148 -3.59 22.89 -2.85
N TYR A 149 -3.22 22.03 -3.79
CA TYR A 149 -2.01 21.21 -3.73
C TYR A 149 -0.72 21.89 -4.24
N LEU A 150 -0.76 23.16 -4.68
CA LEU A 150 0.45 23.89 -5.07
C LEU A 150 1.45 24.05 -3.91
N ILE A 151 0.98 24.43 -2.72
CA ILE A 151 1.85 24.57 -1.53
C ILE A 151 2.37 23.20 -1.09
N PRO A 152 1.52 22.15 -0.93
CA PRO A 152 1.98 20.78 -0.72
C PRO A 152 3.01 20.29 -1.72
N TYR A 153 2.86 20.58 -3.00
CA TYR A 153 3.82 20.18 -4.05
C TYR A 153 5.27 20.62 -3.72
N PHE A 154 5.46 21.89 -3.37
CA PHE A 154 6.78 22.40 -3.02
C PHE A 154 7.26 21.88 -1.66
N SER A 155 6.35 21.81 -0.68
CA SER A 155 6.66 21.33 0.66
C SER A 155 7.03 19.85 0.66
N TYR A 156 6.30 19.01 -0.03
CA TYR A 156 6.58 17.57 -0.15
C TYR A 156 7.91 17.34 -0.86
N SER A 157 8.17 18.04 -1.98
CA SER A 157 9.46 17.95 -2.66
C SER A 157 10.65 18.30 -1.75
N CYS A 158 10.50 19.33 -0.90
CA CYS A 158 11.54 19.70 0.05
C CYS A 158 11.73 18.63 1.14
N ASN A 159 10.63 18.07 1.67
CA ASN A 159 10.68 17.03 2.70
C ASN A 159 11.25 15.71 2.15
N GLU A 160 10.85 15.27 0.97
CA GLU A 160 11.39 14.07 0.34
C GLU A 160 12.88 14.18 0.07
N ARG A 161 13.36 15.34 -0.42
CA ARG A 161 14.79 15.60 -0.58
C ARG A 161 15.54 15.52 0.75
N GLN A 162 14.99 16.08 1.82
CA GLN A 162 15.58 16.03 3.15
C GLN A 162 15.51 14.61 3.74
N ALA A 163 14.42 13.87 3.49
CA ALA A 163 14.26 12.49 3.90
C ALA A 163 15.38 11.62 3.31
N VAL A 164 15.55 11.69 1.99
CA VAL A 164 16.61 10.98 1.26
C VAL A 164 18.00 11.37 1.76
N ALA A 165 18.28 12.68 1.92
CA ALA A 165 19.59 13.16 2.36
C ALA A 165 19.94 12.78 3.81
N SER A 166 18.93 12.43 4.64
CA SER A 166 19.10 12.10 6.07
C SER A 166 18.94 10.63 6.38
N ALA A 167 18.53 9.82 5.41
CA ALA A 167 18.31 8.38 5.55
C ALA A 167 19.56 7.58 5.13
N ASP A 168 19.85 6.50 5.85
CA ASP A 168 20.82 5.49 5.43
C ASP A 168 20.22 4.56 4.38
N TYR A 169 18.90 4.32 4.45
CA TYR A 169 18.15 3.48 3.53
C TYR A 169 16.77 4.07 3.24
N CYS A 170 16.34 3.91 1.98
CA CYS A 170 14.98 4.22 1.56
C CYS A 170 14.21 2.93 1.25
N VAL A 171 12.98 2.82 1.74
CA VAL A 171 12.10 1.68 1.50
C VAL A 171 10.91 2.14 0.66
N PHE A 172 10.63 1.41 -0.42
CA PHE A 172 9.58 1.74 -1.38
C PHE A 172 8.57 0.59 -1.50
N LEU A 173 7.34 0.88 -1.88
CA LEU A 173 6.33 -0.13 -2.15
C LEU A 173 6.60 -0.91 -3.45
N ASN A 174 7.23 -0.27 -4.43
CA ASN A 174 7.45 -0.83 -5.75
C ASN A 174 8.68 -0.23 -6.45
N ASP A 175 9.11 -0.83 -7.54
CA ASP A 175 10.29 -0.44 -8.28
C ASP A 175 10.12 0.86 -9.08
N ARG A 176 8.88 1.18 -9.51
CA ARG A 176 8.58 2.46 -10.18
C ARG A 176 8.88 3.63 -9.25
N ASP A 177 8.32 3.61 -8.03
CA ASP A 177 8.51 4.70 -7.07
C ASP A 177 9.98 4.83 -6.65
N ARG A 178 10.70 3.69 -6.56
CA ARG A 178 12.15 3.68 -6.33
C ARG A 178 12.89 4.40 -7.46
N LYS A 179 12.61 4.07 -8.72
CA LYS A 179 13.23 4.71 -9.89
C LYS A 179 12.90 6.21 -9.97
N GLU A 180 11.64 6.58 -9.74
CA GLU A 180 11.24 7.98 -9.69
C GLU A 180 11.97 8.76 -8.58
N ALA A 181 12.16 8.16 -7.39
CA ALA A 181 12.93 8.78 -6.33
C ALA A 181 14.41 8.95 -6.70
N GLU A 182 15.01 7.95 -7.36
CA GLU A 182 16.38 8.03 -7.87
C GLU A 182 16.56 9.16 -8.88
N GLU A 183 15.63 9.34 -9.81
CA GLU A 183 15.64 10.43 -10.79
C GLU A 183 15.48 11.82 -10.14
N LEU A 184 14.64 11.93 -9.10
CA LEU A 184 14.34 13.21 -8.46
C LEU A 184 15.35 13.62 -7.37
N TYR A 185 15.93 12.65 -6.67
CA TYR A 185 16.70 12.87 -5.45
C TYR A 185 18.07 12.22 -5.44
N GLY A 186 18.42 11.44 -6.46
CA GLY A 186 19.68 10.71 -6.61
C GLY A 186 19.59 9.26 -6.09
N THR A 187 20.62 8.47 -6.38
CA THR A 187 20.69 7.05 -6.00
C THR A 187 20.84 6.89 -4.47
N GLN A 188 20.09 5.94 -3.89
CA GLN A 188 20.15 5.59 -2.47
C GLN A 188 20.30 4.08 -2.29
N LYS A 189 20.81 3.69 -1.11
CA LYS A 189 20.61 2.31 -0.65
C LYS A 189 19.12 2.10 -0.42
N SER A 190 18.51 1.13 -1.10
CA SER A 190 17.05 0.98 -1.10
C SER A 190 16.60 -0.46 -0.94
N TYR A 191 15.34 -0.63 -0.50
CA TYR A 191 14.66 -1.90 -0.38
C TYR A 191 13.22 -1.77 -0.90
N ILE A 192 12.69 -2.83 -1.53
CA ILE A 192 11.28 -2.90 -1.91
C ILE A 192 10.54 -3.74 -0.87
N LEU A 193 9.60 -3.10 -0.17
CA LEU A 193 8.64 -3.74 0.72
C LEU A 193 7.24 -3.57 0.13
N PRO A 194 6.74 -4.52 -0.67
CA PRO A 194 5.45 -4.39 -1.35
C PRO A 194 4.30 -4.44 -0.35
N ILE A 195 3.09 -4.15 -0.83
CA ILE A 195 1.87 -4.47 -0.09
C ILE A 195 1.85 -5.97 0.20
N THR A 196 1.48 -6.33 1.43
CA THR A 196 1.40 -7.72 1.86
C THR A 196 0.04 -8.04 2.44
N PHE A 197 -0.35 -9.32 2.35
CA PHE A 197 -1.59 -9.85 2.90
C PHE A 197 -1.30 -11.17 3.61
N GLU A 198 -2.03 -11.43 4.68
CA GLU A 198 -2.13 -12.77 5.23
C GLU A 198 -2.85 -13.66 4.22
N ASP A 199 -2.36 -14.88 4.04
CA ASP A 199 -2.99 -15.83 3.15
C ASP A 199 -4.34 -16.28 3.73
N ALA A 200 -5.40 -15.67 3.25
CA ALA A 200 -6.78 -15.99 3.62
C ALA A 200 -7.45 -16.95 2.63
N TYR A 201 -6.66 -17.56 1.72
CA TYR A 201 -7.22 -18.54 0.79
C TYR A 201 -7.71 -19.77 1.53
N VAL A 202 -9.00 -20.05 1.38
CA VAL A 202 -9.62 -21.31 1.79
C VAL A 202 -10.34 -21.87 0.58
N GLU A 203 -9.98 -23.07 0.19
CA GLU A 203 -10.72 -23.78 -0.85
C GLU A 203 -12.12 -24.13 -0.32
N LYS A 204 -13.12 -23.35 -0.76
CA LYS A 204 -14.52 -23.63 -0.41
C LYS A 204 -15.14 -24.49 -1.52
N THR A 205 -15.43 -25.71 -1.19
CA THR A 205 -16.18 -26.64 -2.02
C THR A 205 -17.69 -26.32 -1.99
N LYS A 206 -18.09 -25.11 -2.42
CA LYS A 206 -19.48 -24.97 -2.88
C LYS A 206 -19.57 -25.62 -4.25
N ASP A 207 -20.49 -26.54 -4.37
CA ASP A 207 -20.81 -27.15 -5.65
C ASP A 207 -21.47 -26.09 -6.54
N PHE A 208 -20.74 -25.64 -7.53
CA PHE A 208 -21.21 -24.72 -8.57
C PHE A 208 -21.35 -25.46 -9.92
N SER A 209 -21.45 -26.78 -9.87
CA SER A 209 -21.48 -27.69 -11.06
C SER A 209 -22.61 -27.36 -12.04
N ASP A 210 -23.71 -26.78 -11.57
CA ASP A 210 -24.88 -26.47 -12.42
C ASP A 210 -24.76 -25.17 -13.24
N ARG A 211 -23.62 -24.45 -13.12
CA ARG A 211 -23.38 -23.24 -13.90
C ARG A 211 -23.12 -23.58 -15.37
N ILE A 212 -23.79 -22.87 -16.25
CA ILE A 212 -23.63 -23.00 -17.71
C ILE A 212 -22.85 -21.83 -18.33
N ARG A 213 -22.65 -20.73 -17.57
CA ARG A 213 -21.94 -19.53 -18.02
C ARG A 213 -20.72 -19.26 -17.16
N PRO A 214 -19.59 -18.85 -17.76
CA PRO A 214 -18.43 -18.39 -17.00
C PRO A 214 -18.75 -17.13 -16.19
N VAL A 215 -18.14 -17.04 -15.01
CA VAL A 215 -18.34 -15.92 -14.07
C VAL A 215 -17.10 -15.05 -14.04
N LEU A 216 -17.28 -13.79 -14.40
CA LEU A 216 -16.32 -12.71 -14.18
C LEU A 216 -16.62 -12.03 -12.84
N LEU A 217 -15.59 -11.65 -12.11
CA LEU A 217 -15.71 -10.94 -10.85
C LEU A 217 -15.01 -9.59 -10.90
N PHE A 218 -15.71 -8.55 -10.48
CA PHE A 218 -15.13 -7.26 -10.14
C PHE A 218 -15.27 -7.03 -8.63
N VAL A 219 -14.15 -6.72 -7.96
CA VAL A 219 -14.13 -6.33 -6.54
C VAL A 219 -13.70 -4.88 -6.43
N GLY A 220 -14.54 -4.03 -5.84
CA GLY A 220 -14.20 -2.62 -5.64
C GLY A 220 -15.27 -1.86 -4.89
N SER A 221 -14.86 -0.97 -3.95
CA SER A 221 -15.75 -0.06 -3.26
C SER A 221 -16.22 1.08 -4.16
N MET A 222 -17.23 1.83 -3.70
CA MET A 222 -17.75 3.03 -4.37
C MET A 222 -16.74 4.19 -4.30
N PHE A 223 -15.65 4.05 -5.08
CA PHE A 223 -14.57 5.01 -5.25
C PHE A 223 -14.42 5.36 -6.73
N ALA A 224 -14.14 6.63 -7.05
CA ALA A 224 -14.21 7.15 -8.41
C ALA A 224 -13.52 6.30 -9.49
N PRO A 225 -12.26 5.84 -9.35
CA PRO A 225 -11.62 4.96 -10.32
C PRO A 225 -12.34 3.62 -10.53
N ASN A 226 -12.87 3.03 -9.44
CA ASN A 226 -13.62 1.78 -9.50
C ASN A 226 -14.93 1.95 -10.28
N ILE A 227 -15.67 3.02 -9.96
CA ILE A 227 -16.97 3.31 -10.61
C ILE A 227 -16.78 3.61 -12.08
N SER A 228 -15.81 4.48 -12.42
CA SER A 228 -15.54 4.85 -13.82
C SER A 228 -15.13 3.61 -14.64
N GLY A 229 -14.24 2.79 -14.10
CA GLY A 229 -13.76 1.61 -14.80
C GLY A 229 -14.83 0.53 -14.98
N ILE A 230 -15.58 0.20 -13.90
CA ILE A 230 -16.62 -0.82 -14.01
C ILE A 230 -17.80 -0.38 -14.86
N LYS A 231 -18.15 0.90 -14.82
CA LYS A 231 -19.18 1.46 -15.70
C LYS A 231 -18.79 1.31 -17.17
N TRP A 232 -17.58 1.75 -17.52
CA TRP A 232 -17.05 1.55 -18.86
C TRP A 232 -17.06 0.07 -19.28
N PHE A 233 -16.66 -0.83 -18.41
CA PHE A 233 -16.66 -2.26 -18.72
C PHE A 233 -18.07 -2.81 -18.98
N VAL A 234 -19.05 -2.40 -18.16
CA VAL A 234 -20.46 -2.80 -18.33
C VAL A 234 -21.07 -2.23 -19.62
N GLU A 235 -20.72 -1.00 -19.98
CA GLU A 235 -21.28 -0.32 -21.16
C GLU A 235 -20.61 -0.76 -22.47
N GLU A 236 -19.29 -0.98 -22.45
CA GLU A 236 -18.51 -1.22 -23.67
C GLU A 236 -18.14 -2.69 -23.87
N VAL A 237 -17.76 -3.43 -22.82
CA VAL A 237 -17.21 -4.78 -22.94
C VAL A 237 -18.29 -5.86 -22.77
N MET A 238 -19.13 -5.76 -21.74
CA MET A 238 -20.14 -6.77 -21.43
C MET A 238 -21.17 -7.03 -22.56
N PRO A 239 -21.53 -6.06 -23.42
CA PRO A 239 -22.41 -6.35 -24.57
C PRO A 239 -21.82 -7.37 -25.57
N GLU A 240 -20.46 -7.48 -25.61
CA GLU A 240 -19.79 -8.50 -26.46
C GLU A 240 -19.46 -9.78 -25.69
N LEU A 241 -19.86 -9.91 -24.42
CA LEU A 241 -19.68 -11.05 -23.55
C LEU A 241 -21.03 -11.55 -23.01
N ASP A 242 -22.03 -11.70 -23.87
CA ASP A 242 -23.40 -12.08 -23.53
C ASP A 242 -23.52 -13.49 -22.95
N ASP A 243 -22.56 -14.33 -23.26
CA ASP A 243 -22.39 -15.70 -22.74
C ASP A 243 -21.66 -15.74 -21.37
N PHE A 244 -21.21 -14.60 -20.82
CA PHE A 244 -20.60 -14.47 -19.51
C PHE A 244 -21.56 -13.83 -18.50
N VAL A 245 -21.31 -14.03 -17.19
CA VAL A 245 -21.98 -13.32 -16.10
C VAL A 245 -20.95 -12.53 -15.32
N LEU A 246 -21.21 -11.24 -15.07
CA LEU A 246 -20.38 -10.39 -14.25
C LEU A 246 -20.99 -10.19 -12.87
N TYR A 247 -20.24 -10.47 -11.81
CA TYR A 247 -20.57 -10.07 -10.44
C TYR A 247 -19.77 -8.84 -10.03
N ILE A 248 -20.46 -7.82 -9.52
CA ILE A 248 -19.87 -6.58 -9.00
C ILE A 248 -20.05 -6.58 -7.48
N VAL A 249 -18.94 -6.70 -6.76
CA VAL A 249 -18.90 -6.84 -5.29
C VAL A 249 -18.08 -5.72 -4.67
N GLY A 250 -18.56 -5.15 -3.58
CA GLY A 250 -17.79 -4.21 -2.78
C GLY A 250 -18.64 -3.15 -2.07
N LYS A 251 -18.01 -2.50 -1.11
CA LYS A 251 -18.67 -1.57 -0.18
C LYS A 251 -19.39 -0.44 -0.93
N ASN A 252 -20.70 -0.30 -0.65
CA ASN A 252 -21.60 0.69 -1.19
C ASN A 252 -21.87 0.60 -2.71
N MET A 253 -21.44 -0.46 -3.40
CA MET A 253 -21.71 -0.64 -4.84
C MET A 253 -23.20 -0.90 -5.12
N GLU A 254 -23.98 -1.37 -4.15
CA GLU A 254 -25.44 -1.49 -4.22
C GLU A 254 -26.13 -0.16 -4.60
N ASN A 255 -25.53 0.98 -4.24
CA ASN A 255 -26.05 2.31 -4.61
C ASN A 255 -25.97 2.59 -6.13
N ARG A 256 -25.20 1.81 -6.87
CA ARG A 256 -25.06 1.89 -8.34
C ARG A 256 -25.84 0.80 -9.08
N LYS A 257 -26.67 0.01 -8.38
CA LYS A 257 -27.42 -1.09 -8.96
C LYS A 257 -28.24 -0.67 -10.16
N LYS A 258 -29.01 0.43 -10.06
CA LYS A 258 -29.84 0.96 -11.16
C LYS A 258 -29.04 1.33 -12.42
N GLU A 259 -27.80 1.73 -12.25
CA GLU A 259 -26.91 2.16 -13.34
C GLU A 259 -26.20 0.99 -14.00
N LEU A 260 -25.76 0.01 -13.20
CA LEU A 260 -24.84 -1.04 -13.65
C LEU A 260 -25.50 -2.38 -13.92
N GLU A 261 -26.64 -2.71 -13.30
CA GLU A 261 -27.27 -4.02 -13.44
C GLU A 261 -27.84 -4.23 -14.85
N ARG A 262 -27.58 -5.41 -15.41
CA ARG A 262 -28.09 -5.89 -16.71
C ARG A 262 -28.47 -7.36 -16.56
N ASP A 263 -28.98 -8.00 -17.62
CA ASP A 263 -29.36 -9.41 -17.59
C ASP A 263 -28.19 -10.32 -17.20
N ASN A 264 -27.00 -10.00 -17.71
CA ASN A 264 -25.76 -10.72 -17.45
C ASN A 264 -24.80 -10.00 -16.49
N VAL A 265 -25.22 -8.89 -15.83
CA VAL A 265 -24.46 -8.15 -14.82
C VAL A 265 -25.24 -8.11 -13.51
N LYS A 266 -24.66 -8.62 -12.43
CA LYS A 266 -25.26 -8.68 -11.10
C LYS A 266 -24.51 -7.80 -10.12
N VAL A 267 -25.16 -6.76 -9.61
CA VAL A 267 -24.59 -5.88 -8.57
C VAL A 267 -24.95 -6.44 -7.21
N ILE A 268 -23.98 -7.08 -6.58
CA ILE A 268 -24.12 -7.69 -5.25
C ILE A 268 -23.97 -6.63 -4.16
N GLY A 269 -23.04 -5.69 -4.32
CA GLY A 269 -22.77 -4.66 -3.32
C GLY A 269 -21.88 -5.12 -2.17
N THR A 270 -22.17 -4.61 -0.98
CA THR A 270 -21.42 -4.91 0.25
C THR A 270 -21.67 -6.35 0.70
N VAL A 271 -20.59 -7.09 1.00
CA VAL A 271 -20.63 -8.46 1.51
C VAL A 271 -19.73 -8.60 2.74
N GLU A 272 -20.05 -9.57 3.61
CA GLU A 272 -19.22 -9.91 4.77
C GLU A 272 -18.01 -10.76 4.39
N ASP A 273 -18.16 -11.64 3.39
CA ASP A 273 -17.13 -12.61 2.98
C ASP A 273 -16.91 -12.56 1.46
N LEU A 274 -15.82 -11.93 1.05
CA LEU A 274 -15.38 -11.87 -0.36
C LEU A 274 -14.91 -13.22 -0.89
N SER A 275 -14.49 -14.14 -0.02
CA SER A 275 -13.93 -15.42 -0.42
C SER A 275 -14.93 -16.27 -1.22
N VAL A 276 -16.22 -16.14 -0.91
CA VAL A 276 -17.31 -16.84 -1.63
C VAL A 276 -17.31 -16.45 -3.11
N TYR A 277 -17.14 -15.17 -3.39
CA TYR A 277 -17.17 -14.64 -4.78
C TYR A 277 -15.87 -14.92 -5.53
N TYR A 278 -14.72 -14.83 -4.85
CA TYR A 278 -13.46 -15.27 -5.46
C TYR A 278 -13.50 -16.77 -5.81
N ASN A 279 -14.03 -17.61 -4.92
CA ASN A 279 -14.15 -19.06 -5.22
C ASN A 279 -15.17 -19.36 -6.35
N LEU A 280 -16.24 -18.57 -6.42
CA LEU A 280 -17.25 -18.68 -7.49
C LEU A 280 -16.69 -18.27 -8.87
N ALA A 281 -15.84 -17.26 -8.91
CA ALA A 281 -15.38 -16.63 -10.14
C ALA A 281 -14.46 -17.54 -10.95
N ASP A 282 -14.63 -17.55 -12.26
CA ASP A 282 -13.72 -18.18 -13.22
C ASP A 282 -12.56 -17.24 -13.56
N ALA A 283 -12.81 -15.92 -13.56
CA ALA A 283 -11.77 -14.92 -13.72
C ALA A 283 -12.12 -13.61 -12.98
N VAL A 284 -11.10 -12.76 -12.78
CA VAL A 284 -11.25 -11.43 -12.20
C VAL A 284 -10.97 -10.37 -13.26
N ILE A 285 -11.76 -9.30 -13.26
CA ILE A 285 -11.55 -8.15 -14.14
C ILE A 285 -11.22 -6.90 -13.33
N MET A 286 -10.29 -6.09 -13.83
CA MET A 286 -9.83 -4.86 -13.17
C MET A 286 -9.66 -3.72 -14.17
N PRO A 287 -10.77 -3.17 -14.68
CA PRO A 287 -10.75 -2.06 -15.64
C PRO A 287 -10.52 -0.73 -14.92
N ILE A 288 -9.34 -0.53 -14.33
CA ILE A 288 -8.97 0.68 -13.59
C ILE A 288 -8.01 1.50 -14.45
N PHE A 289 -8.45 2.66 -14.93
CA PHE A 289 -7.67 3.47 -15.88
C PHE A 289 -6.89 4.60 -15.23
N PHE A 290 -7.18 4.95 -13.98
CA PHE A 290 -6.48 5.98 -13.22
C PHE A 290 -6.52 5.71 -11.72
N GLY A 291 -5.58 6.27 -11.00
CA GLY A 291 -5.46 6.12 -9.56
C GLY A 291 -3.99 6.27 -9.13
N ASN A 292 -3.73 6.06 -7.86
CA ASN A 292 -2.37 6.10 -7.32
C ASN A 292 -2.11 4.84 -6.49
N GLY A 293 -0.83 4.48 -6.39
CA GLY A 293 -0.35 3.36 -5.59
C GLY A 293 -0.78 1.98 -6.10
N MET A 294 -0.28 0.95 -5.46
CA MET A 294 -0.61 -0.45 -5.74
C MET A 294 -2.08 -0.75 -5.41
N LYS A 295 -2.75 -1.49 -6.28
CA LYS A 295 -4.17 -1.84 -6.11
C LYS A 295 -4.30 -3.13 -5.30
N VAL A 296 -4.77 -3.04 -4.06
CA VAL A 296 -4.99 -4.17 -3.13
C VAL A 296 -5.67 -5.37 -3.80
N LYS A 297 -6.69 -5.13 -4.60
CA LYS A 297 -7.47 -6.15 -5.30
C LYS A 297 -6.65 -7.03 -6.26
N THR A 298 -5.53 -6.52 -6.78
CA THR A 298 -4.64 -7.30 -7.65
C THR A 298 -3.93 -8.39 -6.84
N ALA A 299 -3.42 -8.07 -5.65
CA ALA A 299 -2.85 -9.06 -4.75
C ALA A 299 -3.90 -10.06 -4.24
N GLU A 300 -5.13 -9.59 -3.95
CA GLU A 300 -6.23 -10.49 -3.56
C GLU A 300 -6.58 -11.48 -4.68
N ALA A 301 -6.67 -11.05 -5.94
CA ALA A 301 -6.90 -11.96 -7.06
C ALA A 301 -5.76 -12.98 -7.22
N MET A 302 -4.51 -12.55 -7.02
CA MET A 302 -3.36 -13.46 -7.01
C MET A 302 -3.43 -14.45 -5.83
N MET A 303 -3.86 -14.01 -4.64
CA MET A 303 -4.05 -14.85 -3.46
C MET A 303 -5.04 -16.00 -3.74
N TYR A 304 -6.10 -15.73 -4.48
CA TYR A 304 -7.06 -16.75 -4.90
C TYR A 304 -6.65 -17.47 -6.19
N GLY A 305 -5.45 -17.21 -6.73
CA GLY A 305 -4.97 -17.83 -7.96
C GLY A 305 -5.88 -17.59 -9.16
N LYS A 306 -6.51 -16.43 -9.25
CA LYS A 306 -7.48 -16.15 -10.31
C LYS A 306 -6.81 -15.64 -11.58
N THR A 307 -7.21 -16.20 -12.70
CA THR A 307 -6.94 -15.58 -14.00
C THR A 307 -7.49 -14.17 -13.98
N THR A 308 -6.67 -13.18 -14.34
CA THR A 308 -6.98 -11.77 -14.14
C THR A 308 -6.77 -10.99 -15.44
N PHE A 309 -7.78 -10.19 -15.81
CA PHE A 309 -7.73 -9.23 -16.91
C PHE A 309 -7.75 -7.82 -16.35
N ALA A 310 -6.68 -7.07 -16.54
CA ALA A 310 -6.46 -5.83 -15.82
C ALA A 310 -5.79 -4.78 -16.71
N THR A 311 -6.13 -3.52 -16.51
CA THR A 311 -5.42 -2.42 -17.16
C THR A 311 -3.99 -2.30 -16.63
N GLN A 312 -3.13 -1.64 -17.38
CA GLN A 312 -1.78 -1.29 -16.94
C GLN A 312 -1.79 -0.62 -15.56
N GLU A 313 -2.71 0.33 -15.34
CA GLU A 313 -2.86 1.01 -14.04
C GLU A 313 -3.24 0.06 -12.89
N ALA A 314 -4.07 -0.95 -13.15
CA ALA A 314 -4.44 -1.94 -12.13
C ALA A 314 -3.28 -2.88 -11.76
N LEU A 315 -2.34 -3.08 -12.69
CA LEU A 315 -1.14 -3.91 -12.51
C LEU A 315 0.07 -3.13 -12.01
N GLU A 316 -0.07 -1.81 -11.87
CA GLU A 316 1.02 -0.93 -11.50
C GLU A 316 1.65 -1.30 -10.15
N GLY A 317 2.98 -1.45 -10.16
CA GLY A 317 3.77 -1.82 -9.00
C GLY A 317 3.86 -3.33 -8.72
N TYR A 318 3.14 -4.16 -9.48
CA TYR A 318 3.21 -5.63 -9.34
C TYR A 318 4.26 -6.23 -10.28
N ASP A 319 5.06 -7.14 -9.73
CA ASP A 319 5.99 -7.94 -10.52
C ASP A 319 5.28 -9.18 -11.07
N ILE A 320 4.76 -9.07 -12.29
CA ILE A 320 3.93 -10.08 -12.95
C ILE A 320 4.61 -10.73 -14.17
N GLU A 321 5.87 -10.42 -14.46
CA GLU A 321 6.53 -10.85 -15.70
C GLU A 321 6.47 -12.37 -15.94
N SER A 322 6.61 -13.17 -14.88
CA SER A 322 6.57 -14.63 -14.97
C SER A 322 5.18 -15.21 -15.29
N VAL A 323 4.11 -14.44 -15.08
CA VAL A 323 2.71 -14.83 -15.30
C VAL A 323 1.99 -13.96 -16.32
N ARG A 324 2.68 -13.01 -16.94
CA ARG A 324 2.15 -12.19 -18.03
C ARG A 324 1.72 -13.10 -19.19
N ASP A 325 0.49 -12.92 -19.64
CA ASP A 325 -0.17 -13.76 -20.66
C ASP A 325 -0.26 -15.27 -20.31
N ARG A 326 -0.06 -15.64 -19.04
CA ARG A 326 -0.18 -17.02 -18.51
C ARG A 326 -1.12 -17.11 -17.30
N GLY A 327 -1.94 -16.10 -17.10
CA GLY A 327 -2.89 -16.01 -15.99
C GLY A 327 -3.15 -14.58 -15.55
N ILE A 328 -2.24 -13.64 -15.85
CA ILE A 328 -2.47 -12.21 -15.74
C ILE A 328 -2.32 -11.57 -17.12
N TYR A 329 -3.39 -10.96 -17.60
CA TYR A 329 -3.50 -10.38 -18.93
C TYR A 329 -3.68 -8.87 -18.81
N GLU A 330 -2.74 -8.12 -19.38
CA GLU A 330 -2.88 -6.66 -19.49
C GLU A 330 -3.85 -6.35 -20.63
N CYS A 331 -4.88 -5.54 -20.33
CA CYS A 331 -5.93 -5.13 -21.26
C CYS A 331 -6.22 -3.65 -21.05
N ASN A 332 -6.00 -2.82 -22.07
CA ASN A 332 -6.20 -1.39 -21.98
C ASN A 332 -7.32 -0.88 -22.91
N THR A 333 -7.81 -1.74 -23.82
CA THR A 333 -8.90 -1.43 -24.75
C THR A 333 -10.02 -2.47 -24.63
N LYS A 334 -11.18 -2.13 -25.18
CA LYS A 334 -12.35 -3.02 -25.27
C LYS A 334 -11.99 -4.33 -25.98
N GLU A 335 -11.36 -4.21 -27.14
CA GLU A 335 -10.99 -5.32 -28.01
C GLU A 335 -10.06 -6.30 -27.27
N GLU A 336 -9.06 -5.78 -26.54
CA GLU A 336 -8.14 -6.61 -25.75
C GLU A 336 -8.86 -7.36 -24.62
N PHE A 337 -9.79 -6.70 -23.91
CA PHE A 337 -10.60 -7.39 -22.90
C PHE A 337 -11.45 -8.49 -23.52
N VAL A 338 -12.21 -8.20 -24.57
CA VAL A 338 -13.10 -9.17 -25.22
C VAL A 338 -12.31 -10.37 -25.76
N GLU A 339 -11.26 -10.10 -26.55
CA GLU A 339 -10.44 -11.17 -27.16
C GLU A 339 -9.80 -12.06 -26.08
N LYS A 340 -9.11 -11.45 -25.11
CA LYS A 340 -8.36 -12.20 -24.10
C LYS A 340 -9.28 -12.96 -23.14
N ILE A 341 -10.44 -12.39 -22.76
CA ILE A 341 -11.43 -13.08 -21.93
C ILE A 341 -11.99 -14.29 -22.68
N ARG A 342 -12.47 -14.12 -23.91
CA ARG A 342 -13.04 -15.22 -24.70
C ARG A 342 -12.04 -16.35 -24.93
N LYS A 343 -10.77 -16.03 -25.11
CA LYS A 343 -9.70 -17.00 -25.37
C LYS A 343 -9.29 -17.79 -24.13
N ASN A 344 -9.35 -17.19 -22.93
CA ASN A 344 -8.68 -17.72 -21.74
C ASN A 344 -9.61 -18.05 -20.56
N VAL A 345 -10.92 -17.82 -20.69
CA VAL A 345 -11.90 -18.12 -19.63
C VAL A 345 -12.90 -19.17 -20.11
N SER A 346 -13.07 -20.19 -19.32
CA SER A 346 -14.11 -21.22 -19.50
C SER A 346 -14.87 -21.42 -18.21
N VAL A 347 -16.05 -22.04 -18.28
CA VAL A 347 -16.83 -22.43 -17.10
C VAL A 347 -16.00 -23.38 -16.25
N HIS A 348 -16.04 -23.19 -14.93
CA HIS A 348 -15.28 -23.99 -13.94
C HIS A 348 -13.76 -23.89 -14.12
N SER A 349 -13.27 -22.71 -14.50
CA SER A 349 -11.83 -22.45 -14.54
C SER A 349 -11.20 -22.75 -13.19
N THR A 350 -10.15 -23.55 -13.21
CA THR A 350 -9.41 -23.94 -12.01
C THR A 350 -8.49 -22.80 -11.55
N ILE A 351 -7.97 -22.95 -10.34
CA ILE A 351 -6.96 -22.03 -9.79
C ILE A 351 -5.71 -22.07 -10.66
N ASN A 352 -5.25 -20.91 -11.09
CA ASN A 352 -3.96 -20.76 -11.74
C ASN A 352 -2.85 -20.82 -10.69
N GLN A 353 -2.20 -21.97 -10.58
CA GLN A 353 -1.16 -22.20 -9.57
C GLN A 353 0.04 -21.28 -9.75
N GLN A 354 0.38 -20.86 -10.96
CA GLN A 354 1.49 -19.94 -11.20
C GLN A 354 1.17 -18.54 -10.65
N VAL A 355 -0.06 -18.05 -10.86
CA VAL A 355 -0.52 -16.78 -10.29
C VAL A 355 -0.54 -16.83 -8.75
N ARG A 356 -1.03 -17.94 -8.19
CA ARG A 356 -1.03 -18.16 -6.74
C ARG A 356 0.38 -18.17 -6.16
N GLN A 357 1.32 -18.83 -6.84
CA GLN A 357 2.71 -18.91 -6.40
C GLN A 357 3.37 -17.53 -6.33
N ILE A 358 3.09 -16.61 -7.26
CA ILE A 358 3.56 -15.22 -7.21
C ILE A 358 3.09 -14.53 -5.94
N PHE A 359 1.82 -14.73 -5.54
CA PHE A 359 1.32 -14.19 -4.28
C PHE A 359 2.14 -14.73 -3.09
N LEU A 360 2.28 -16.05 -2.99
CA LEU A 360 2.97 -16.70 -1.89
C LEU A 360 4.44 -16.28 -1.78
N GLU A 361 5.13 -16.04 -2.91
CA GLU A 361 6.53 -15.66 -2.92
C GLU A 361 6.79 -14.17 -2.69
N LYS A 362 5.87 -13.31 -3.16
CA LYS A 362 6.13 -11.86 -3.24
C LYS A 362 5.18 -11.00 -2.39
N TYR A 363 3.98 -11.49 -2.06
CA TYR A 363 2.95 -10.67 -1.42
C TYR A 363 2.38 -11.28 -0.12
N GLU A 364 2.76 -12.51 0.23
CA GLU A 364 2.37 -13.13 1.49
C GLU A 364 3.17 -12.51 2.67
N THR A 365 2.45 -12.18 3.76
CA THR A 365 2.98 -11.42 4.90
C THR A 365 4.17 -12.11 5.56
N GLY A 366 4.06 -13.41 5.90
CA GLY A 366 5.12 -14.11 6.63
C GLY A 366 6.41 -14.29 5.82
N VAL A 367 6.29 -14.40 4.49
CA VAL A 367 7.47 -14.46 3.60
C VAL A 367 8.15 -13.09 3.53
N GLN A 368 7.38 -12.01 3.41
CA GLN A 368 7.95 -10.65 3.37
C GLN A 368 8.50 -10.22 4.73
N GLU A 369 7.88 -10.65 5.82
CA GLU A 369 8.40 -10.44 7.17
C GLU A 369 9.82 -11.00 7.33
N LYS A 370 10.06 -12.24 6.95
CA LYS A 370 11.39 -12.88 7.02
C LYS A 370 12.43 -12.17 6.15
N LYS A 371 12.03 -11.75 4.93
CA LYS A 371 12.91 -11.00 4.03
C LYS A 371 13.25 -9.63 4.60
N PHE A 372 12.24 -8.93 5.13
CA PHE A 372 12.41 -7.61 5.72
C PHE A 372 13.25 -7.67 7.01
N GLN A 373 13.02 -8.66 7.88
CA GLN A 373 13.85 -8.91 9.04
C GLN A 373 15.33 -9.07 8.64
N SER A 374 15.61 -9.90 7.63
CA SER A 374 16.96 -10.13 7.14
C SER A 374 17.61 -8.84 6.60
N PHE A 375 16.81 -7.98 5.93
CA PHE A 375 17.25 -6.66 5.49
C PHE A 375 17.59 -5.76 6.67
N LEU A 376 16.70 -5.63 7.67
CA LEU A 376 16.91 -4.77 8.84
C LEU A 376 18.16 -5.19 9.66
N MET A 377 18.34 -6.49 9.88
CA MET A 377 19.51 -7.01 10.60
C MET A 377 20.81 -6.74 9.85
N ARG A 378 20.79 -6.77 8.51
CA ARG A 378 21.94 -6.37 7.69
C ARG A 378 22.23 -4.87 7.83
N CYS A 379 21.20 -4.01 7.82
CA CYS A 379 21.35 -2.57 8.00
C CYS A 379 22.02 -2.22 9.33
N ILE A 380 21.59 -2.83 10.44
CA ILE A 380 22.19 -2.65 11.77
C ILE A 380 23.68 -3.03 11.74
N LYS A 381 24.00 -4.20 11.15
CA LYS A 381 25.38 -4.70 11.08
C LYS A 381 26.30 -3.81 10.24
N GLU A 382 25.81 -3.27 9.12
CA GLU A 382 26.56 -2.34 8.27
C GLU A 382 26.81 -1.02 9.00
N HIS A 383 25.79 -0.46 9.66
CA HIS A 383 25.88 0.79 10.42
C HIS A 383 26.89 0.69 11.58
N GLY A 384 26.89 -0.42 12.33
CA GLY A 384 27.87 -0.65 13.41
C GLY A 384 29.32 -0.70 12.92
N ARG A 385 29.57 -1.30 11.74
CA ARG A 385 30.93 -1.35 11.14
C ARG A 385 31.41 0.02 10.68
N ASP A 386 30.50 0.84 10.09
CA ASP A 386 30.85 2.19 9.64
C ASP A 386 31.19 3.10 10.85
N ALA A 387 30.57 2.88 12.01
CA ALA A 387 30.88 3.58 13.25
C ALA A 387 32.28 3.18 13.80
N GLU A 388 32.63 1.89 13.81
CA GLU A 388 33.95 1.39 14.25
C GLU A 388 35.11 1.82 13.33
N THR A 389 34.84 2.13 12.06
CA THR A 389 35.88 2.60 11.11
C THR A 389 36.12 4.10 11.14
N MET A 390 35.26 4.86 11.84
CA MET A 390 35.39 6.32 11.99
C MET A 390 36.02 6.73 13.34
N GLU A 391 36.20 5.79 14.30
CA GLU A 391 36.97 5.96 15.51
C GLU A 391 38.45 5.56 15.28
#